data_aa3ec7e3e2fedaadc1bc5f97b93751d1
#
_entry.id   aa3ec7e3e2fedaadc1bc5f97b93751d1
#
_cell.length_a   1.000
_cell.length_b   1.000
_cell.length_c   1.000
_cell.angle_alpha   90.00
_cell.angle_beta   90.00
_cell.angle_gamma   90.00
#
_symmetry.space_group_name_H-M   'P 1'
#
loop_
_entity.id
_entity.type
_entity.pdbx_description
1 polymer ?
#
loop_
_entity_poly.entity_id
_entity_poly.type
_entity_poly.pdbx_seq_one_letter_code
_entity_poly.pdbx_strand_id
1 'polypeptide(L)'
;MGQPKLTSFDAYGDRWEFYKMNVLTGESKRIVVGFDLNGRVVAYNMSYVDDNIQQPAPPSHPSCGAGAGVIVGPEVPIGYCLDDASFSILYNKVKNASFDDNKFDLLQVASLGCYYSCAQTARMMRIFTFGDKQLKVLRMMAPHIVDPHNATDIYNVLTFDSEKSEAGEIIRNSR
;
A
#
# COMPACT_ATOMS: atom_id res chain seq x y z
N MET A 1 10.31 -6.67 -23.51
CA MET A 1 9.22 -7.26 -22.74
C MET A 1 8.22 -7.87 -23.70
N GLY A 2 7.66 -9.06 -23.40
CA GLY A 2 6.65 -9.68 -24.25
C GLY A 2 5.30 -8.96 -24.14
N GLN A 3 4.30 -9.42 -24.92
CA GLN A 3 2.95 -8.89 -24.81
C GLN A 3 2.31 -9.23 -23.44
N PRO A 4 1.49 -8.35 -22.84
CA PRO A 4 0.78 -8.65 -21.60
C PRO A 4 -0.18 -9.82 -21.80
N LYS A 5 -0.30 -10.71 -20.81
CA LYS A 5 -1.24 -11.84 -20.85
C LYS A 5 -2.67 -11.44 -20.54
N LEU A 6 -2.82 -10.39 -19.75
CA LEU A 6 -4.12 -9.81 -19.38
C LEU A 6 -4.04 -8.31 -19.45
N THR A 7 -5.02 -7.68 -20.07
CA THR A 7 -5.21 -6.23 -20.03
C THR A 7 -6.62 -5.98 -19.53
N SER A 8 -6.77 -5.12 -18.54
CA SER A 8 -8.05 -4.59 -18.10
C SER A 8 -8.01 -3.07 -18.21
N PHE A 9 -9.11 -2.51 -18.65
CA PHE A 9 -9.31 -1.07 -18.76
C PHE A 9 -10.51 -0.70 -17.88
N ASP A 10 -10.33 0.30 -17.04
CA ASP A 10 -11.42 0.86 -16.24
C ASP A 10 -11.44 2.39 -16.36
N ALA A 11 -12.37 3.04 -15.63
CA ALA A 11 -12.53 4.49 -15.65
C ALA A 11 -11.28 5.25 -15.18
N TYR A 12 -10.29 4.55 -14.67
CA TYR A 12 -9.10 5.11 -14.04
C TYR A 12 -7.81 4.84 -14.84
N GLY A 13 -7.83 3.96 -15.82
CA GLY A 13 -6.68 3.68 -16.68
C GLY A 13 -6.54 2.22 -17.06
N ASP A 14 -5.39 1.90 -17.62
CA ASP A 14 -5.02 0.56 -18.08
C ASP A 14 -4.26 -0.21 -17.01
N ARG A 15 -4.59 -1.48 -16.86
CA ARG A 15 -3.83 -2.42 -16.04
C ARG A 15 -3.35 -3.57 -16.92
N TRP A 16 -2.05 -3.78 -16.94
CA TRP A 16 -1.41 -4.84 -17.70
C TRP A 16 -0.77 -5.86 -16.77
N GLU A 17 -1.04 -7.14 -17.02
CA GLU A 17 -0.44 -8.24 -16.29
C GLU A 17 0.49 -9.05 -17.20
N PHE A 18 1.72 -9.25 -16.73
CA PHE A 18 2.73 -10.06 -17.39
C PHE A 18 3.07 -11.25 -16.50
N TYR A 19 3.23 -12.41 -17.11
CA TYR A 19 3.77 -13.59 -16.46
C TYR A 19 5.10 -13.94 -17.11
N LYS A 20 6.13 -14.07 -16.29
CA LYS A 20 7.46 -14.49 -16.74
C LYS A 20 7.88 -15.73 -15.98
N MET A 21 8.06 -16.83 -16.69
CA MET A 21 8.59 -18.07 -16.13
C MET A 21 10.11 -18.09 -16.34
N ASN A 22 10.86 -18.41 -15.31
CA ASN A 22 12.27 -18.72 -15.41
C ASN A 22 12.41 -20.21 -15.74
N VAL A 23 12.79 -20.53 -16.98
CA VAL A 23 12.87 -21.91 -17.47
C VAL A 23 13.94 -22.74 -16.74
N LEU A 24 14.91 -22.09 -16.11
CA LEU A 24 16.01 -22.77 -15.39
C LEU A 24 15.65 -23.09 -13.94
N THR A 25 14.85 -22.25 -13.28
CA THR A 25 14.48 -22.41 -11.85
C THR A 25 13.03 -22.86 -11.66
N GLY A 26 12.22 -22.85 -12.72
CA GLY A 26 10.78 -23.13 -12.63
C GLY A 26 9.96 -22.04 -11.95
N GLU A 27 10.59 -20.96 -11.48
CA GLU A 27 9.91 -19.87 -10.78
C GLU A 27 9.10 -19.01 -11.76
N SER A 28 7.83 -18.80 -11.44
CA SER A 28 6.96 -17.90 -12.20
C SER A 28 6.84 -16.56 -11.47
N LYS A 29 7.01 -15.47 -12.23
CA LYS A 29 6.84 -14.09 -11.75
C LYS A 29 5.61 -13.47 -12.40
N ARG A 30 4.74 -12.91 -11.58
CA ARG A 30 3.63 -12.06 -12.01
C ARG A 30 4.04 -10.60 -11.85
N ILE A 31 3.92 -9.83 -12.92
CA ILE A 31 4.21 -8.40 -12.95
C ILE A 31 2.91 -7.70 -13.32
N VAL A 32 2.47 -6.79 -12.49
CA VAL A 32 1.30 -5.95 -12.73
C VAL A 32 1.75 -4.51 -12.90
N VAL A 33 1.37 -3.88 -14.00
CA VAL A 33 1.65 -2.48 -14.29
C VAL A 33 0.34 -1.75 -14.48
N GLY A 34 0.14 -0.69 -13.72
CA GLY A 34 -1.01 0.21 -13.86
C GLY A 34 -0.58 1.48 -14.59
N PHE A 35 -1.43 1.96 -15.49
CA PHE A 35 -1.25 3.20 -16.24
C PHE A 35 -2.41 4.14 -15.96
N ASP A 36 -2.15 5.45 -15.91
CA ASP A 36 -3.20 6.47 -15.89
C ASP A 36 -3.82 6.65 -17.28
N LEU A 37 -4.86 7.50 -17.37
CA LEU A 37 -5.52 7.83 -18.63
C LEU A 37 -4.60 8.51 -19.65
N ASN A 38 -3.43 8.99 -19.23
CA ASN A 38 -2.40 9.59 -20.08
C ASN A 38 -1.32 8.59 -20.50
N GLY A 39 -1.48 7.30 -20.13
CA GLY A 39 -0.54 6.23 -20.43
C GLY A 39 0.75 6.26 -19.60
N ARG A 40 0.79 7.00 -18.48
CA ARG A 40 1.92 7.00 -17.57
C ARG A 40 1.78 5.86 -16.56
N VAL A 41 2.90 5.20 -16.25
CA VAL A 41 2.92 4.17 -15.22
C VAL A 41 2.68 4.81 -13.85
N VAL A 42 1.60 4.41 -13.20
CA VAL A 42 1.21 4.88 -11.85
C VAL A 42 1.31 3.80 -10.80
N ALA A 43 1.41 2.54 -11.22
CA ALA A 43 1.58 1.41 -10.30
C ALA A 43 2.47 0.34 -10.92
N TYR A 44 3.28 -0.30 -10.09
CA TYR A 44 4.09 -1.46 -10.46
C TYR A 44 4.15 -2.43 -9.29
N ASN A 45 3.77 -3.68 -9.54
CA ASN A 45 3.85 -4.74 -8.55
C ASN A 45 4.47 -5.98 -9.20
N MET A 46 5.35 -6.66 -8.46
CA MET A 46 5.97 -7.91 -8.88
C MET A 46 5.86 -8.92 -7.74
N SER A 47 5.23 -10.06 -8.01
CA SER A 47 5.10 -11.19 -7.09
C SER A 47 5.63 -12.47 -7.71
N TYR A 48 6.15 -13.38 -6.87
CA TYR A 48 6.47 -14.74 -7.28
C TYR A 48 5.19 -15.57 -7.16
N VAL A 49 4.92 -16.39 -8.17
CA VAL A 49 3.80 -17.33 -8.18
C VAL A 49 4.38 -18.71 -7.87
N ASP A 50 3.98 -19.27 -6.73
CA ASP A 50 4.30 -20.67 -6.40
C ASP A 50 3.28 -21.56 -7.12
N ASP A 51 3.74 -22.39 -8.05
CA ASP A 51 2.88 -23.27 -8.86
C ASP A 51 2.15 -24.37 -8.05
N ASN A 52 2.30 -24.40 -6.73
CA ASN A 52 1.74 -25.45 -5.89
C ASN A 52 0.45 -25.04 -5.15
N ILE A 53 -0.18 -23.92 -5.52
CA ILE A 53 -1.47 -23.52 -4.96
C ILE A 53 -2.51 -23.58 -6.07
N GLN A 54 -3.48 -24.50 -5.90
CA GLN A 54 -4.72 -24.54 -6.69
C GLN A 54 -5.23 -23.12 -6.90
N GLN A 55 -5.40 -22.76 -8.16
CA GLN A 55 -5.86 -21.50 -8.66
C GLN A 55 -7.09 -21.01 -7.84
N PRO A 56 -6.95 -20.00 -6.98
CA PRO A 56 -8.12 -19.30 -6.47
C PRO A 56 -8.74 -18.56 -7.65
N ALA A 57 -10.05 -18.53 -7.69
CA ALA A 57 -10.82 -17.71 -8.64
C ALA A 57 -10.21 -16.30 -8.73
N PRO A 58 -10.28 -15.62 -9.90
CA PRO A 58 -9.67 -14.31 -10.08
C PRO A 58 -10.11 -13.41 -8.94
N PRO A 59 -9.18 -12.78 -8.21
CA PRO A 59 -9.54 -11.91 -7.11
C PRO A 59 -10.34 -10.76 -7.70
N SER A 60 -11.64 -10.77 -7.40
CA SER A 60 -12.43 -9.57 -7.39
C SER A 60 -11.66 -8.58 -6.51
N HIS A 61 -11.17 -7.51 -7.09
CA HIS A 61 -10.51 -6.34 -6.49
C HIS A 61 -9.80 -6.57 -5.14
N PRO A 62 -8.52 -6.22 -4.95
CA PRO A 62 -7.90 -6.28 -3.64
C PRO A 62 -8.70 -5.38 -2.71
N SER A 63 -9.54 -5.99 -1.92
CA SER A 63 -10.25 -5.37 -0.84
C SER A 63 -9.21 -4.96 0.21
N CYS A 64 -8.83 -3.71 0.23
CA CYS A 64 -8.27 -3.11 1.42
C CYS A 64 -9.40 -3.06 2.46
N GLY A 65 -9.55 -4.14 3.25
CA GLY A 65 -10.50 -4.23 4.37
C GLY A 65 -11.97 -4.16 3.94
N ALA A 66 -12.71 -5.21 4.21
CA ALA A 66 -14.14 -5.32 3.91
C ALA A 66 -14.94 -4.15 4.52
N GLY A 67 -15.45 -3.30 3.65
CA GLY A 67 -16.41 -2.27 3.94
C GLY A 67 -17.12 -1.89 2.66
N ALA A 68 -18.24 -2.56 2.36
CA ALA A 68 -19.06 -2.27 1.20
C ALA A 68 -19.65 -0.85 1.31
N GLY A 69 -19.30 0.01 0.36
CA GLY A 69 -19.91 1.32 0.22
C GLY A 69 -19.35 2.04 -0.99
N VAL A 70 -20.04 1.93 -2.12
CA VAL A 70 -19.77 2.75 -3.30
C VAL A 70 -20.14 4.19 -2.98
N ILE A 71 -19.15 5.05 -2.83
CA ILE A 71 -19.36 6.50 -2.86
C ILE A 71 -18.43 7.09 -3.91
N VAL A 72 -19.04 7.60 -4.96
CA VAL A 72 -18.38 8.39 -6.01
C VAL A 72 -18.04 9.74 -5.41
N GLY A 73 -16.77 10.00 -5.16
CA GLY A 73 -16.21 11.28 -4.75
C GLY A 73 -14.96 11.61 -5.58
N PRO A 74 -14.55 12.88 -5.68
CA PRO A 74 -13.62 13.33 -6.70
C PRO A 74 -12.20 12.80 -6.48
N GLU A 75 -11.61 12.40 -7.59
CA GLU A 75 -10.18 12.17 -7.89
C GLU A 75 -9.27 11.79 -6.72
N VAL A 76 -9.25 10.50 -6.42
CA VAL A 76 -8.19 9.91 -5.60
C VAL A 76 -7.09 9.45 -6.56
N PRO A 77 -5.82 9.82 -6.35
CA PRO A 77 -4.72 9.25 -7.13
C PRO A 77 -4.77 7.73 -6.95
N ILE A 78 -4.79 6.99 -8.05
CA ILE A 78 -4.88 5.53 -8.05
C ILE A 78 -3.54 4.98 -7.61
N GLY A 79 -3.31 5.02 -6.31
CA GLY A 79 -2.26 4.29 -5.67
C GLY A 79 -2.81 2.92 -5.27
N TYR A 80 -2.31 1.85 -5.85
CA TYR A 80 -2.61 0.54 -5.32
C TYR A 80 -1.94 0.42 -3.95
N CYS A 81 -2.74 0.11 -2.94
CA CYS A 81 -2.25 -0.24 -1.63
C CYS A 81 -1.25 -1.40 -1.74
N LEU A 82 -0.16 -1.33 -0.99
CA LEU A 82 0.80 -2.43 -0.90
C LEU A 82 0.08 -3.70 -0.43
N ASP A 83 0.26 -4.81 -1.14
CA ASP A 83 -0.36 -6.08 -0.76
C ASP A 83 0.14 -6.56 0.62
N ASP A 84 -0.65 -7.39 1.28
CA ASP A 84 -0.37 -7.80 2.66
C ASP A 84 0.95 -8.58 2.81
N ALA A 85 1.37 -9.33 1.79
CA ALA A 85 2.63 -10.06 1.82
C ALA A 85 3.82 -9.09 1.74
N SER A 86 3.81 -8.17 0.77
CA SER A 86 4.84 -7.12 0.62
C SER A 86 4.86 -6.18 1.81
N PHE A 87 3.67 -5.80 2.34
CA PHE A 87 3.58 -5.01 3.55
C PHE A 87 4.17 -5.74 4.77
N SER A 88 3.93 -7.04 4.91
CA SER A 88 4.49 -7.82 6.02
C SER A 88 6.01 -7.90 5.97
N ILE A 89 6.58 -7.98 4.77
CA ILE A 89 8.05 -7.93 4.58
C ILE A 89 8.59 -6.56 5.04
N LEU A 90 7.98 -5.47 4.59
CA LEU A 90 8.37 -4.11 4.99
C LEU A 90 8.21 -3.91 6.49
N TYR A 91 7.05 -4.30 7.05
CA TYR A 91 6.77 -4.21 8.48
C TYR A 91 7.82 -4.92 9.33
N ASN A 92 8.20 -6.15 8.95
CA ASN A 92 9.22 -6.91 9.67
C ASN A 92 10.62 -6.26 9.56
N LYS A 93 10.98 -5.71 8.41
CA LYS A 93 12.24 -4.97 8.24
C LYS A 93 12.30 -3.75 9.16
N VAL A 94 11.23 -2.95 9.18
CA VAL A 94 11.15 -1.76 10.05
C VAL A 94 11.14 -2.17 11.53
N LYS A 95 10.31 -3.15 11.91
CA LYS A 95 10.22 -3.63 13.31
C LYS A 95 11.56 -4.13 13.85
N ASN A 96 12.35 -4.83 13.02
CA ASN A 96 13.60 -5.45 13.41
C ASN A 96 14.80 -4.49 13.30
N ALA A 97 14.64 -3.28 12.80
CA ALA A 97 15.69 -2.28 12.80
C ALA A 97 16.04 -1.85 14.23
N SER A 98 17.35 -1.73 14.52
CA SER A 98 17.86 -1.62 15.90
C SER A 98 17.55 -0.28 16.58
N PHE A 99 17.41 0.81 15.81
CA PHE A 99 17.18 2.17 16.31
C PHE A 99 16.02 2.82 15.60
N ASP A 100 15.32 3.73 16.29
CA ASP A 100 14.16 4.41 15.71
C ASP A 100 14.53 5.24 14.48
N ASP A 101 15.73 5.85 14.45
CA ASP A 101 16.19 6.61 13.28
C ASP A 101 16.32 5.69 12.04
N ASN A 102 16.88 4.51 12.20
CA ASN A 102 16.96 3.53 11.12
C ASN A 102 15.57 3.07 10.65
N LYS A 103 14.60 2.96 11.57
CA LYS A 103 13.21 2.65 11.23
C LYS A 103 12.58 3.76 10.40
N PHE A 104 12.82 5.03 10.77
CA PHE A 104 12.33 6.18 10.02
C PHE A 104 12.95 6.27 8.64
N ASP A 105 14.26 6.04 8.50
CA ASP A 105 14.94 6.05 7.21
C ASP A 105 14.38 4.97 6.26
N LEU A 106 14.15 3.75 6.78
CA LEU A 106 13.52 2.68 6.01
C LEU A 106 12.11 3.04 5.55
N LEU A 107 11.31 3.65 6.43
CA LEU A 107 9.96 4.11 6.10
C LEU A 107 9.97 5.23 5.06
N GLN A 108 10.87 6.18 5.20
CA GLN A 108 11.00 7.30 4.26
C GLN A 108 11.31 6.81 2.85
N VAL A 109 12.26 5.88 2.72
CA VAL A 109 12.59 5.28 1.41
C VAL A 109 11.42 4.47 0.85
N ALA A 110 10.77 3.66 1.69
CA ALA A 110 9.63 2.84 1.26
C ALA A 110 8.43 3.69 0.82
N SER A 111 8.21 4.84 1.46
CA SER A 111 7.10 5.74 1.12
C SER A 111 7.25 6.39 -0.26
N LEU A 112 8.45 6.43 -0.82
CA LEU A 112 8.66 7.03 -2.16
C LEU A 112 8.00 6.24 -3.30
N GLY A 113 7.65 4.98 -3.09
CA GLY A 113 7.13 4.13 -4.17
C GLY A 113 5.94 3.25 -3.79
N CYS A 114 5.41 3.39 -2.58
CA CYS A 114 4.33 2.55 -2.07
C CYS A 114 3.14 3.39 -1.61
N TYR A 115 1.95 2.80 -1.73
CA TYR A 115 0.72 3.34 -1.15
C TYR A 115 0.23 2.40 -0.05
N TYR A 116 -0.46 2.94 0.95
CA TYR A 116 -0.84 2.22 2.16
C TYR A 116 -2.31 2.43 2.49
N SER A 117 -2.93 1.44 3.14
CA SER A 117 -4.22 1.64 3.79
C SER A 117 -4.04 2.30 5.17
N CYS A 118 -5.12 2.87 5.71
CA CYS A 118 -5.15 3.34 7.10
C CYS A 118 -4.81 2.21 8.07
N ALA A 119 -5.28 0.99 7.84
CA ALA A 119 -4.95 -0.18 8.65
C ALA A 119 -3.46 -0.52 8.62
N GLN A 120 -2.82 -0.48 7.45
CA GLN A 120 -1.38 -0.71 7.31
C GLN A 120 -0.58 0.41 7.99
N THR A 121 -0.99 1.66 7.82
CA THR A 121 -0.38 2.82 8.49
C THR A 121 -0.48 2.69 10.01
N ALA A 122 -1.66 2.32 10.53
CA ALA A 122 -1.88 2.10 11.95
C ALA A 122 -0.99 0.97 12.51
N ARG A 123 -0.82 -0.13 11.76
CA ARG A 123 0.10 -1.21 12.13
C ARG A 123 1.55 -0.73 12.20
N MET A 124 1.98 0.13 11.26
CA MET A 124 3.33 0.69 11.24
C MET A 124 3.56 1.64 12.42
N MET A 125 2.57 2.50 12.74
CA MET A 125 2.62 3.41 13.90
C MET A 125 2.80 2.65 15.22
N ARG A 126 2.18 1.45 15.37
CA ARG A 126 2.28 0.61 16.58
C ARG A 126 3.68 0.04 16.84
N ILE A 127 4.62 0.13 15.89
CA ILE A 127 6.02 -0.23 16.12
C ILE A 127 6.67 0.75 17.12
N PHE A 128 6.15 1.98 17.19
CA PHE A 128 6.67 3.05 18.04
C PHE A 128 5.78 3.23 19.27
N THR A 129 6.42 3.40 20.43
CA THR A 129 5.72 3.47 21.73
C THR A 129 5.19 4.87 22.03
N PHE A 130 5.85 5.91 21.52
CA PHE A 130 5.55 7.30 21.86
C PHE A 130 4.72 7.98 20.76
N GLY A 131 3.72 8.77 21.16
CA GLY A 131 2.79 9.43 20.26
C GLY A 131 3.45 10.39 19.27
N ASP A 132 4.49 11.13 19.68
CA ASP A 132 5.29 12.00 18.81
C ASP A 132 5.95 11.20 17.67
N LYS A 133 6.47 10.01 17.96
CA LYS A 133 7.05 9.12 16.96
C LYS A 133 5.98 8.50 16.07
N GLN A 134 4.83 8.15 16.64
CA GLN A 134 3.67 7.66 15.88
C GLN A 134 3.17 8.71 14.89
N LEU A 135 3.05 9.96 15.33
CA LEU A 135 2.69 11.09 14.46
C LEU A 135 3.76 11.37 13.39
N LYS A 136 5.05 11.18 13.71
CA LYS A 136 6.13 11.28 12.71
C LYS A 136 5.99 10.21 11.61
N VAL A 137 5.66 8.97 11.97
CA VAL A 137 5.34 7.91 10.99
C VAL A 137 4.14 8.32 10.13
N LEU A 138 3.08 8.82 10.77
CA LEU A 138 1.89 9.26 10.05
C LEU A 138 2.22 10.38 9.05
N ARG A 139 3.03 11.37 9.40
CA ARG A 139 3.44 12.44 8.47
C ARG A 139 4.17 11.91 7.23
N MET A 140 4.96 10.84 7.38
CA MET A 140 5.65 10.21 6.26
C MET A 140 4.71 9.44 5.35
N MET A 141 3.72 8.74 5.93
CA MET A 141 2.83 7.85 5.20
C MET A 141 1.55 8.53 4.69
N ALA A 142 1.12 9.63 5.31
CA ALA A 142 -0.15 10.29 5.01
C ALA A 142 -0.32 10.69 3.53
N PRO A 143 0.71 11.19 2.80
CA PRO A 143 0.58 11.49 1.38
C PRO A 143 0.29 10.26 0.50
N HIS A 144 0.52 9.08 1.04
CA HIS A 144 0.42 7.80 0.34
C HIS A 144 -0.75 6.92 0.84
N ILE A 145 -1.64 7.48 1.67
CA ILE A 145 -2.84 6.76 2.16
C ILE A 145 -3.92 6.76 1.08
N VAL A 146 -4.39 5.56 0.71
CA VAL A 146 -5.42 5.38 -0.33
C VAL A 146 -6.86 5.46 0.19
N ASP A 147 -7.08 5.19 1.48
CA ASP A 147 -8.40 5.05 2.09
C ASP A 147 -8.59 5.93 3.36
N PRO A 148 -8.39 7.25 3.30
CA PRO A 148 -8.42 8.11 4.47
C PRO A 148 -9.79 8.18 5.18
N HIS A 149 -10.86 7.70 4.54
CA HIS A 149 -12.15 7.53 5.19
C HIS A 149 -12.13 6.49 6.32
N ASN A 150 -11.11 5.61 6.33
CA ASN A 150 -10.85 4.63 7.40
C ASN A 150 -9.89 5.15 8.49
N ALA A 151 -9.72 6.46 8.62
CA ALA A 151 -8.80 7.08 9.60
C ALA A 151 -9.04 6.67 11.06
N THR A 152 -10.19 6.08 11.37
CA THR A 152 -10.49 5.51 12.69
C THR A 152 -9.43 4.50 13.13
N ASP A 153 -8.85 3.73 12.21
CA ASP A 153 -7.78 2.78 12.52
C ASP A 153 -6.53 3.48 13.06
N ILE A 154 -6.22 4.65 12.50
CA ILE A 154 -5.09 5.50 12.92
C ILE A 154 -5.38 6.12 14.29
N TYR A 155 -6.59 6.67 14.49
CA TYR A 155 -6.98 7.28 15.78
C TYR A 155 -6.95 6.27 16.93
N ASN A 156 -7.27 5.00 16.67
CA ASN A 156 -7.21 3.92 17.66
C ASN A 156 -5.79 3.55 18.12
N VAL A 157 -4.76 4.04 17.46
CA VAL A 157 -3.36 3.86 17.88
C VAL A 157 -2.95 4.92 18.91
N LEU A 158 -3.53 6.12 18.80
CA LEU A 158 -3.16 7.29 19.59
C LEU A 158 -3.95 7.32 20.92
N THR A 159 -3.24 7.70 21.97
CA THR A 159 -3.81 7.68 23.32
C THR A 159 -4.52 9.00 23.67
N PHE A 160 -3.93 10.13 23.29
CA PHE A 160 -4.42 11.45 23.67
C PHE A 160 -5.26 12.11 22.57
N ASP A 161 -6.29 12.84 22.96
CA ASP A 161 -7.17 13.53 22.01
C ASP A 161 -6.45 14.64 21.23
N SER A 162 -5.42 15.25 21.82
CA SER A 162 -4.56 16.21 21.12
C SER A 162 -3.81 15.55 19.96
N GLU A 163 -3.29 14.33 20.17
CA GLU A 163 -2.62 13.56 19.12
C GLU A 163 -3.58 13.15 18.00
N LYS A 164 -4.83 12.79 18.35
CA LYS A 164 -5.87 12.46 17.36
C LYS A 164 -6.25 13.67 16.52
N SER A 165 -6.35 14.85 17.16
CA SER A 165 -6.62 16.10 16.44
C SER A 165 -5.51 16.43 15.46
N GLU A 166 -4.24 16.29 15.90
CA GLU A 166 -3.06 16.49 15.06
C GLU A 166 -3.00 15.48 13.92
N ALA A 167 -3.32 14.21 14.18
CA ALA A 167 -3.41 13.18 13.14
C ALA A 167 -4.44 13.53 12.07
N GLY A 168 -5.60 14.06 12.47
CA GLY A 168 -6.61 14.55 11.54
C GLY A 168 -6.13 15.71 10.67
N GLU A 169 -5.33 16.61 11.21
CA GLU A 169 -4.70 17.71 10.46
C GLU A 169 -3.66 17.19 9.48
N ILE A 170 -2.82 16.26 9.90
CA ILE A 170 -1.80 15.64 9.04
C ILE A 170 -2.47 14.99 7.82
N ILE A 171 -3.52 14.19 8.02
CA ILE A 171 -4.22 13.51 6.92
C ILE A 171 -4.90 14.52 5.99
N ARG A 172 -5.51 15.59 6.51
CA ARG A 172 -6.15 16.63 5.69
C ARG A 172 -5.15 17.42 4.85
N ASN A 173 -3.99 17.75 5.42
CA ASN A 173 -2.98 18.59 4.78
C ASN A 173 -2.05 17.79 3.84
N SER A 174 -2.17 16.46 3.79
CA SER A 174 -1.36 15.59 2.94
C SER A 174 -1.95 15.37 1.53
N ARG A 175 -3.08 15.99 1.23
CA ARG A 175 -3.82 15.87 -0.05
C ARG A 175 -3.67 17.07 -0.95
#